data_097406b590442bcfdf90c531d7824ab1
#
_entry.id   097406b590442bcfdf90c531d7824ab1
#
_cell.length_a   1.000
_cell.length_b   1.000
_cell.length_c   1.000
_cell.angle_alpha   90.00
_cell.angle_beta   90.00
_cell.angle_gamma   90.00
#
_symmetry.space_group_name_H-M   'P 1'
#
loop_
_entity.id
_entity.type
_entity.pdbx_description
1 polymer ?
#
loop_
_entity_poly.entity_id
_entity_poly.type
_entity_poly.pdbx_seq_one_letter_code
_entity_poly.pdbx_strand_id
1 'polypeptide(L)'
;MDGILDVCPKCLHQPPRPWSRAFSLFHMEGNARLAIMMLKYRNRPEFARSIGRLLGGKLKRELEEPVDMIVPVPLHWTRFVRRGFNQADLICQGISAELGVPVVRALRRCKRTRQQACLSRRERILNLTGAFSPMDSTKCEKRAILIVDDVLTTGTTLATAASALLDAGASRVFAVSAARR
;
A
#
# COMPACT_ATOMS: atom_id res chain seq x y z
N MET A 1 3.14 -31.44 4.17
CA MET A 1 3.38 -30.46 5.24
C MET A 1 2.47 -29.30 4.95
N ASP A 2 1.36 -29.27 5.68
CA ASP A 2 0.24 -28.35 5.39
C ASP A 2 0.61 -26.96 5.91
N GLY A 3 0.93 -26.08 4.97
CA GLY A 3 1.08 -24.67 5.28
C GLY A 3 -0.26 -24.12 5.74
N ILE A 4 -0.44 -23.96 7.04
CA ILE A 4 -1.57 -23.24 7.64
C ILE A 4 -1.50 -21.84 7.06
N LEU A 5 -2.36 -21.56 6.09
CA LEU A 5 -2.61 -20.22 5.61
C LEU A 5 -3.08 -19.41 6.82
N ASP A 6 -2.22 -18.51 7.31
CA ASP A 6 -2.52 -17.53 8.37
C ASP A 6 -3.57 -16.51 7.89
N VAL A 7 -4.74 -17.03 7.49
CA VAL A 7 -5.87 -16.22 7.05
C VAL A 7 -6.77 -15.99 8.26
N CYS A 8 -6.84 -14.76 8.71
CA CYS A 8 -7.71 -14.43 9.84
C CYS A 8 -9.19 -14.80 9.51
N PRO A 9 -10.01 -15.21 10.52
CA PRO A 9 -11.41 -15.63 10.28
C PRO A 9 -12.26 -14.59 9.53
N LYS A 10 -11.97 -13.30 9.70
CA LYS A 10 -12.62 -12.21 8.95
C LYS A 10 -12.23 -12.17 7.47
N CYS A 11 -11.07 -12.70 7.11
CA CYS A 11 -10.61 -12.75 5.72
C CYS A 11 -11.14 -13.98 4.98
N LEU A 12 -11.46 -15.08 5.67
CA LEU A 12 -12.05 -16.29 5.07
C LEU A 12 -13.40 -16.03 4.41
N HIS A 13 -14.19 -15.07 4.92
CA HIS A 13 -15.50 -14.68 4.37
C HIS A 13 -15.42 -13.49 3.40
N GLN A 14 -14.23 -13.15 2.89
CA GLN A 14 -14.04 -12.06 1.93
C GLN A 14 -13.62 -12.61 0.58
N PRO A 15 -13.97 -11.91 -0.53
CA PRO A 15 -13.46 -12.28 -1.84
C PRO A 15 -11.92 -12.26 -1.82
N PRO A 16 -11.28 -13.10 -2.65
CA PRO A 16 -9.84 -13.13 -2.79
C PRO A 16 -9.27 -11.72 -3.01
N ARG A 17 -8.15 -11.45 -2.38
CA ARG A 17 -7.49 -10.16 -2.54
C ARG A 17 -6.66 -10.15 -3.83
N PRO A 18 -6.58 -9.01 -4.53
CA PRO A 18 -5.80 -8.89 -5.76
C PRO A 18 -4.29 -8.71 -5.45
N TRP A 19 -3.78 -9.42 -4.48
CA TRP A 19 -2.36 -9.52 -4.14
C TRP A 19 -2.03 -10.93 -3.65
N SER A 20 -0.81 -11.37 -3.90
CA SER A 20 -0.36 -12.70 -3.49
C SER A 20 -0.11 -12.78 -1.99
N ARG A 21 0.50 -11.72 -1.41
CA ARG A 21 0.81 -11.65 0.02
C ARG A 21 0.75 -10.21 0.51
N ALA A 22 0.48 -10.01 1.80
CA ALA A 22 0.47 -8.69 2.41
C ALA A 22 1.42 -8.63 3.61
N PHE A 23 2.22 -7.55 3.68
CA PHE A 23 3.19 -7.31 4.74
C PHE A 23 2.85 -6.04 5.50
N SER A 24 3.01 -6.06 6.81
CA SER A 24 2.86 -4.88 7.66
C SER A 24 3.91 -4.90 8.76
N LEU A 25 4.38 -3.71 9.15
CA LEU A 25 5.39 -3.59 10.19
C LEU A 25 4.75 -3.70 11.58
N PHE A 26 3.60 -3.01 11.77
CA PHE A 26 2.94 -2.89 13.08
C PHE A 26 1.48 -3.32 13.01
N HIS A 27 0.94 -3.74 14.17
CA HIS A 27 -0.49 -3.68 14.44
C HIS A 27 -0.87 -2.26 14.87
N MET A 28 -2.06 -1.77 14.45
CA MET A 28 -2.54 -0.41 14.72
C MET A 28 -3.03 -0.28 16.19
N GLU A 29 -2.15 -0.52 17.15
CA GLU A 29 -2.42 -0.49 18.59
C GLU A 29 -1.36 0.33 19.32
N GLY A 30 -1.70 0.87 20.49
CA GLY A 30 -0.75 1.58 21.35
C GLY A 30 0.09 2.64 20.62
N ASN A 31 1.40 2.55 20.78
CA ASN A 31 2.38 3.48 20.21
C ASN A 31 2.42 3.48 18.67
N ALA A 32 2.07 2.35 18.03
CA ALA A 32 2.01 2.29 16.56
C ALA A 32 0.92 3.22 16.00
N ARG A 33 -0.22 3.34 16.69
CA ARG A 33 -1.27 4.31 16.34
C ARG A 33 -0.77 5.74 16.40
N LEU A 34 -0.02 6.09 17.43
CA LEU A 34 0.60 7.43 17.56
C LEU A 34 1.61 7.67 16.44
N ALA A 35 2.46 6.71 16.14
CA ALA A 35 3.43 6.79 15.06
C ALA A 35 2.76 7.07 13.70
N ILE A 36 1.69 6.36 13.36
CA ILE A 36 0.94 6.59 12.13
C ILE A 36 0.22 7.96 12.13
N MET A 37 -0.25 8.43 13.27
CA MET A 37 -0.79 9.79 13.39
C MET A 37 0.29 10.85 13.16
N MET A 38 1.50 10.64 13.68
CA MET A 38 2.64 11.52 13.43
C MET A 38 3.01 11.61 11.96
N LEU A 39 2.99 10.48 11.22
CA LEU A 39 3.15 10.45 9.77
C LEU A 39 2.16 11.35 9.03
N LYS A 40 0.91 11.42 9.51
CA LYS A 40 -0.17 12.14 8.81
C LYS A 40 -0.22 13.63 9.13
N TYR A 41 0.22 14.05 10.32
CA TYR A 41 -0.12 15.38 10.85
C TYR A 41 1.07 16.22 11.33
N ARG A 42 2.28 15.66 11.45
CA ARG A 42 3.43 16.39 12.02
C ARG A 42 4.54 16.77 11.05
N ASN A 43 4.30 16.67 9.74
CA ASN A 43 5.24 17.08 8.68
C ASN A 43 6.70 16.63 8.92
N ARG A 44 6.87 15.33 9.29
CA ARG A 44 8.18 14.72 9.54
C ARG A 44 8.48 13.64 8.49
N PRO A 45 9.00 14.03 7.33
CA PRO A 45 9.28 13.09 6.23
C PRO A 45 10.35 12.05 6.59
N GLU A 46 11.30 12.37 7.48
CA GLU A 46 12.36 11.47 7.93
C GLU A 46 11.79 10.24 8.62
N PHE A 47 10.71 10.43 9.40
CA PHE A 47 10.06 9.33 10.11
C PHE A 47 9.42 8.32 9.15
N ALA A 48 8.83 8.79 8.05
CA ALA A 48 8.29 7.92 7.02
C ALA A 48 9.38 7.09 6.32
N ARG A 49 10.54 7.70 6.03
CA ARG A 49 11.68 6.97 5.47
C ARG A 49 12.25 5.93 6.44
N SER A 50 12.32 6.24 7.74
CA SER A 50 12.75 5.30 8.76
C SER A 50 11.83 4.08 8.87
N ILE A 51 10.50 4.28 8.85
CA ILE A 51 9.53 3.18 8.76
C ILE A 51 9.75 2.38 7.48
N GLY A 52 10.00 3.04 6.36
CA GLY A 52 10.31 2.40 5.09
C GLY A 52 11.55 1.50 5.17
N ARG A 53 12.62 1.94 5.82
CA ARG A 53 13.82 1.10 6.04
C ARG A 53 13.52 -0.12 6.89
N LEU A 54 12.77 0.03 7.98
CA LEU A 54 12.36 -1.10 8.82
C LEU A 54 11.51 -2.11 8.03
N LEU A 55 10.59 -1.62 7.20
CA LEU A 55 9.81 -2.46 6.28
C LEU A 55 10.70 -3.15 5.25
N GLY A 56 11.65 -2.43 4.65
CA GLY A 56 12.60 -2.99 3.70
C GLY A 56 13.44 -4.12 4.30
N GLY A 57 13.94 -3.92 5.52
CA GLY A 57 14.66 -4.95 6.26
C GLY A 57 13.79 -6.17 6.59
N LYS A 58 12.50 -5.97 6.89
CA LYS A 58 11.54 -7.07 7.06
C LYS A 58 11.30 -7.81 5.74
N LEU A 59 11.02 -7.07 4.67
CA LEU A 59 10.76 -7.63 3.34
C LEU A 59 11.97 -8.42 2.82
N LYS A 60 13.18 -7.97 3.06
CA LYS A 60 14.42 -8.66 2.68
C LYS A 60 14.52 -10.07 3.27
N ARG A 61 13.89 -10.30 4.43
CA ARG A 61 13.84 -11.61 5.09
C ARG A 61 12.64 -12.48 4.74
N GLU A 62 11.49 -11.83 4.45
CA GLU A 62 10.20 -12.51 4.34
C GLU A 62 9.67 -12.60 2.91
N LEU A 63 10.19 -11.80 1.99
CA LEU A 63 9.81 -11.82 0.59
C LEU A 63 10.66 -12.87 -0.13
N GLU A 64 10.03 -13.97 -0.47
CA GLU A 64 10.67 -15.14 -1.10
C GLU A 64 10.90 -14.95 -2.60
N GLU A 65 10.20 -13.99 -3.20
CA GLU A 65 10.20 -13.76 -4.64
C GLU A 65 10.73 -12.36 -4.97
N PRO A 66 11.50 -12.20 -6.05
CA PRO A 66 11.98 -10.89 -6.47
C PRO A 66 10.82 -10.00 -6.92
N VAL A 67 10.99 -8.70 -6.70
CA VAL A 67 10.09 -7.66 -7.19
C VAL A 67 10.85 -6.70 -8.10
N ASP A 68 10.18 -6.23 -9.14
CA ASP A 68 10.78 -5.37 -10.17
C ASP A 68 10.70 -3.88 -9.79
N MET A 69 9.65 -3.50 -9.06
CA MET A 69 9.43 -2.11 -8.68
C MET A 69 8.54 -1.95 -7.46
N ILE A 70 8.67 -0.80 -6.82
CA ILE A 70 7.88 -0.37 -5.67
C ILE A 70 6.95 0.76 -6.13
N VAL A 71 5.64 0.60 -5.92
CA VAL A 71 4.63 1.56 -6.34
C VAL A 71 3.92 2.15 -5.13
N PRO A 72 4.04 3.45 -4.86
CA PRO A 72 3.29 4.11 -3.82
C PRO A 72 1.82 4.27 -4.23
N VAL A 73 0.89 4.03 -3.29
CA VAL A 73 -0.52 4.38 -3.47
C VAL A 73 -0.63 5.91 -3.54
N PRO A 74 -1.19 6.49 -4.63
CA PRO A 74 -1.25 7.93 -4.77
C PRO A 74 -2.31 8.55 -3.85
N LEU A 75 -1.93 9.68 -3.21
CA LEU A 75 -2.89 10.55 -2.53
C LEU A 75 -3.73 11.33 -3.54
N HIS A 76 -4.95 11.66 -3.14
CA HIS A 76 -5.72 12.67 -3.87
C HIS A 76 -5.03 14.05 -3.73
N TRP A 77 -5.04 14.86 -4.80
CA TRP A 77 -4.35 16.15 -4.84
C TRP A 77 -4.72 17.10 -3.67
N THR A 78 -5.99 17.11 -3.22
CA THR A 78 -6.43 17.93 -2.07
C THR A 78 -5.74 17.52 -0.76
N ARG A 79 -5.44 16.23 -0.59
CA ARG A 79 -4.70 15.75 0.57
C ARG A 79 -3.21 16.02 0.44
N PHE A 80 -2.70 15.94 -0.79
CA PHE A 80 -1.31 16.29 -1.10
C PHE A 80 -1.03 17.76 -0.79
N VAL A 81 -1.89 18.68 -1.27
CA VAL A 81 -1.77 20.13 -0.98
C VAL A 81 -1.82 20.41 0.54
N ARG A 82 -2.72 19.73 1.28
CA ARG A 82 -2.82 19.92 2.73
C ARG A 82 -1.65 19.36 3.51
N ARG A 83 -1.01 18.28 3.03
CA ARG A 83 0.05 17.56 3.75
C ARG A 83 1.46 17.89 3.26
N GLY A 84 1.60 18.46 2.06
CA GLY A 84 2.86 18.75 1.40
C GLY A 84 3.58 17.56 0.80
N PHE A 85 3.22 16.32 1.19
CA PHE A 85 3.86 15.10 0.70
C PHE A 85 2.93 13.88 0.76
N ASN A 86 3.29 12.82 0.03
CA ASN A 86 2.64 11.53 0.10
C ASN A 86 3.46 10.61 1.03
N GLN A 87 2.86 10.14 2.10
CA GLN A 87 3.50 9.25 3.07
C GLN A 87 3.98 7.94 2.43
N ALA A 88 3.16 7.37 1.52
CA ALA A 88 3.53 6.16 0.80
C ALA A 88 4.79 6.35 -0.06
N ASP A 89 4.97 7.51 -0.72
CA ASP A 89 6.19 7.81 -1.47
C ASP A 89 7.45 7.75 -0.58
N LEU A 90 7.38 8.33 0.61
CA LEU A 90 8.51 8.38 1.54
C LEU A 90 8.82 7.00 2.15
N ILE A 91 7.78 6.21 2.44
CA ILE A 91 7.93 4.82 2.87
C ILE A 91 8.59 4.01 1.75
N CYS A 92 8.14 4.17 0.50
CA CYS A 92 8.75 3.52 -0.66
C CYS A 92 10.24 3.85 -0.81
N GLN A 93 10.64 5.11 -0.61
CA GLN A 93 12.07 5.51 -0.64
C GLN A 93 12.89 4.75 0.41
N GLY A 94 12.35 4.58 1.62
CA GLY A 94 13.01 3.78 2.66
C GLY A 94 13.12 2.31 2.30
N ILE A 95 12.06 1.71 1.75
CA ILE A 95 12.06 0.32 1.28
C ILE A 95 13.08 0.14 0.13
N SER A 96 13.06 1.06 -0.84
CA SER A 96 13.98 1.07 -1.98
C SER A 96 15.46 1.10 -1.56
N ALA A 97 15.79 1.89 -0.54
CA ALA A 97 17.15 1.97 0.00
C ALA A 97 17.64 0.63 0.56
N GLU A 98 16.75 -0.22 1.09
CA GLU A 98 17.09 -1.53 1.65
C GLU A 98 17.10 -2.66 0.61
N LEU A 99 16.15 -2.62 -0.35
CA LEU A 99 15.97 -3.68 -1.34
C LEU A 99 16.75 -3.43 -2.65
N GLY A 100 17.18 -2.20 -2.93
CA GLY A 100 17.77 -1.83 -4.21
C GLY A 100 16.77 -1.78 -5.37
N VAL A 101 15.45 -1.81 -5.08
CA VAL A 101 14.38 -1.87 -6.08
C VAL A 101 13.86 -0.46 -6.37
N PRO A 102 13.66 -0.05 -7.65
CA PRO A 102 13.26 1.30 -7.99
C PRO A 102 11.83 1.64 -7.55
N VAL A 103 11.63 2.90 -7.14
CA VAL A 103 10.30 3.46 -6.86
C VAL A 103 9.73 4.05 -8.14
N VAL A 104 8.55 3.57 -8.56
CA VAL A 104 7.88 4.00 -9.78
C VAL A 104 6.45 4.49 -9.43
N ARG A 105 6.12 5.72 -9.82
CA ARG A 105 4.76 6.23 -9.72
C ARG A 105 3.93 5.73 -10.91
N ALA A 106 3.51 4.48 -10.85
CA ALA A 106 2.76 3.82 -11.92
C ALA A 106 1.25 4.13 -11.89
N LEU A 107 0.73 4.66 -10.80
CA LEU A 107 -0.69 4.94 -10.60
C LEU A 107 -0.96 6.43 -10.42
N ARG A 108 -2.10 6.88 -10.92
CA ARG A 108 -2.72 8.16 -10.59
C ARG A 108 -4.07 7.95 -9.94
N ARG A 109 -4.47 8.87 -9.06
CA ARG A 109 -5.80 8.87 -8.46
C ARG A 109 -6.73 9.80 -9.24
N CYS A 110 -7.75 9.22 -9.88
CA CYS A 110 -8.65 9.94 -10.79
C CYS A 110 -9.87 10.54 -10.10
N LYS A 111 -10.33 9.95 -8.97
CA LYS A 111 -11.56 10.39 -8.29
C LYS A 111 -11.30 11.01 -6.92
N ARG A 112 -12.02 12.08 -6.60
CA ARG A 112 -12.12 12.61 -5.23
C ARG A 112 -13.04 11.70 -4.42
N THR A 113 -12.44 10.81 -3.63
CA THR A 113 -13.19 9.93 -2.74
C THR A 113 -13.42 10.60 -1.39
N ARG A 114 -14.62 10.44 -0.80
CA ARG A 114 -14.93 10.94 0.56
C ARG A 114 -13.96 10.34 1.60
N GLN A 115 -13.80 11.01 2.74
CA GLN A 115 -12.95 10.50 3.82
C GLN A 115 -13.46 9.12 4.28
N GLN A 116 -12.63 8.10 4.15
CA GLN A 116 -13.01 6.71 4.48
C GLN A 116 -13.36 6.50 5.95
N ALA A 117 -12.91 7.37 6.86
CA ALA A 117 -13.21 7.29 8.29
C ALA A 117 -14.72 7.38 8.61
N CYS A 118 -15.49 8.07 7.75
CA CYS A 118 -16.94 8.30 7.91
C CYS A 118 -17.81 7.37 7.06
N LEU A 119 -17.22 6.40 6.32
CA LEU A 119 -17.97 5.55 5.40
C LEU A 119 -18.09 4.13 5.94
N SER A 120 -19.26 3.51 5.72
CA SER A 120 -19.46 2.07 5.89
C SER A 120 -18.59 1.27 4.93
N ARG A 121 -18.45 -0.04 5.16
CA ARG A 121 -17.65 -0.92 4.32
C ARG A 121 -18.13 -0.93 2.86
N ARG A 122 -19.45 -1.02 2.62
CA ARG A 122 -20.06 -1.03 1.28
C ARG A 122 -19.80 0.28 0.54
N GLU A 123 -19.97 1.41 1.22
CA GLU A 123 -19.69 2.74 0.67
C GLU A 123 -18.20 2.93 0.34
N ARG A 124 -17.27 2.32 1.10
CA ARG A 124 -15.84 2.37 0.79
C ARG A 124 -15.51 1.66 -0.52
N ILE A 125 -16.13 0.52 -0.78
CA ILE A 125 -15.94 -0.23 -2.04
C ILE A 125 -16.44 0.61 -3.21
N LEU A 126 -17.66 1.09 -3.16
CA LEU A 126 -18.28 1.92 -4.21
C LEU A 126 -17.51 3.23 -4.43
N ASN A 127 -17.04 3.86 -3.35
CA ASN A 127 -16.29 5.11 -3.39
C ASN A 127 -14.92 4.97 -4.08
N LEU A 128 -14.32 3.78 -4.07
CA LEU A 128 -12.99 3.52 -4.63
C LEU A 128 -13.02 2.86 -6.01
N THR A 129 -14.16 2.37 -6.49
CA THR A 129 -14.26 1.78 -7.83
C THR A 129 -13.84 2.80 -8.89
N GLY A 130 -12.80 2.48 -9.67
CA GLY A 130 -12.20 3.37 -10.67
C GLY A 130 -11.49 4.59 -10.06
N ALA A 131 -11.09 4.54 -8.78
CA ALA A 131 -10.35 5.63 -8.14
C ALA A 131 -8.89 5.72 -8.59
N PHE A 132 -8.34 4.62 -9.06
CA PHE A 132 -6.96 4.54 -9.56
C PHE A 132 -6.93 4.16 -11.03
N SER A 133 -5.98 4.72 -11.76
CA SER A 133 -5.71 4.40 -13.16
C SER A 133 -4.19 4.30 -13.35
N PRO A 134 -3.69 3.38 -14.16
CA PRO A 134 -2.28 3.36 -14.53
C PRO A 134 -1.91 4.66 -15.26
N MET A 135 -0.71 5.16 -15.01
CA MET A 135 -0.16 6.31 -15.75
C MET A 135 0.42 5.87 -17.08
N ASP A 136 1.00 4.67 -17.10
CA ASP A 136 1.60 4.04 -18.26
C ASP A 136 1.54 2.53 -18.03
N SER A 137 0.70 1.83 -18.77
CA SER A 137 0.49 0.39 -18.62
C SER A 137 1.72 -0.41 -19.01
N THR A 138 2.52 0.07 -19.97
CA THR A 138 3.73 -0.63 -20.44
C THR A 138 4.77 -0.82 -19.33
N LYS A 139 4.78 0.08 -18.33
CA LYS A 139 5.67 -0.04 -17.17
C LYS A 139 5.28 -1.16 -16.23
N CYS A 140 4.01 -1.57 -16.23
CA CYS A 140 3.49 -2.61 -15.35
C CYS A 140 3.56 -4.01 -15.97
N GLU A 141 3.62 -4.09 -17.30
CA GLU A 141 3.51 -5.34 -18.03
C GLU A 141 4.56 -6.37 -17.59
N LYS A 142 4.07 -7.56 -17.23
CA LYS A 142 4.87 -8.71 -16.76
C LYS A 142 5.75 -8.44 -15.52
N ARG A 143 5.49 -7.34 -14.78
CA ARG A 143 6.26 -6.98 -13.59
C ARG A 143 5.65 -7.53 -12.31
N ALA A 144 6.51 -7.95 -11.40
CA ALA A 144 6.17 -8.21 -10.01
C ALA A 144 6.28 -6.91 -9.21
N ILE A 145 5.18 -6.45 -8.62
CA ILE A 145 5.04 -5.10 -8.06
C ILE A 145 4.80 -5.15 -6.56
N LEU A 146 5.55 -4.34 -5.81
CA LEU A 146 5.32 -4.08 -4.40
C LEU A 146 4.49 -2.80 -4.25
N ILE A 147 3.18 -2.90 -3.95
CA ILE A 147 2.33 -1.73 -3.72
C ILE A 147 2.31 -1.32 -2.25
N VAL A 148 2.52 -0.03 -1.97
CA VAL A 148 2.72 0.49 -0.61
C VAL A 148 1.69 1.54 -0.24
N ASP A 149 1.09 1.41 0.95
CA ASP A 149 0.23 2.43 1.59
C ASP A 149 0.67 2.66 3.05
N ASP A 150 0.17 3.70 3.71
CA ASP A 150 0.48 3.98 5.11
C ASP A 150 -0.22 2.99 6.06
N VAL A 151 -1.49 2.63 5.81
CA VAL A 151 -2.29 1.79 6.71
C VAL A 151 -3.20 0.84 5.95
N LEU A 152 -3.12 -0.42 6.30
CA LEU A 152 -4.05 -1.47 5.88
C LEU A 152 -5.18 -1.60 6.91
N THR A 153 -6.35 -1.05 6.63
CA THR A 153 -7.56 -1.23 7.45
C THR A 153 -8.46 -2.31 6.86
N THR A 154 -9.41 -1.95 5.99
CA THR A 154 -10.25 -2.89 5.24
C THR A 154 -9.54 -3.46 4.02
N GLY A 155 -8.39 -2.90 3.64
CA GLY A 155 -7.65 -3.25 2.44
C GLY A 155 -8.27 -2.73 1.14
N THR A 156 -9.40 -2.02 1.18
CA THR A 156 -10.10 -1.59 -0.02
C THR A 156 -9.25 -0.67 -0.91
N THR A 157 -8.48 0.25 -0.31
CA THR A 157 -7.58 1.14 -1.07
C THR A 157 -6.50 0.35 -1.81
N LEU A 158 -5.78 -0.50 -1.07
CA LEU A 158 -4.73 -1.35 -1.65
C LEU A 158 -5.32 -2.33 -2.67
N ALA A 159 -6.51 -2.92 -2.42
CA ALA A 159 -7.17 -3.83 -3.36
C ALA A 159 -7.51 -3.12 -4.68
N THR A 160 -8.13 -1.93 -4.63
CA THR A 160 -8.48 -1.20 -5.84
C THR A 160 -7.23 -0.77 -6.62
N ALA A 161 -6.18 -0.36 -5.91
CA ALA A 161 -4.92 0.02 -6.55
C ALA A 161 -4.16 -1.19 -7.13
N ALA A 162 -4.16 -2.34 -6.43
CA ALA A 162 -3.58 -3.59 -6.92
C ALA A 162 -4.32 -4.13 -8.15
N SER A 163 -5.67 -4.09 -8.15
CA SER A 163 -6.46 -4.46 -9.33
C SER A 163 -6.07 -3.63 -10.55
N ALA A 164 -5.94 -2.30 -10.39
CA ALA A 164 -5.54 -1.42 -11.49
C ALA A 164 -4.13 -1.73 -12.04
N LEU A 165 -3.22 -2.24 -11.20
CA LEU A 165 -1.90 -2.70 -11.65
C LEU A 165 -1.98 -4.04 -12.40
N LEU A 166 -2.79 -4.99 -11.90
CA LEU A 166 -3.02 -6.26 -12.58
C LEU A 166 -3.73 -6.07 -13.93
N ASP A 167 -4.73 -5.20 -13.97
CA ASP A 167 -5.45 -4.83 -15.21
C ASP A 167 -4.49 -4.14 -16.22
N ALA A 168 -3.41 -3.51 -15.73
CA ALA A 168 -2.33 -2.96 -16.55
C ALA A 168 -1.25 -3.98 -16.94
N GLY A 169 -1.48 -5.28 -16.70
CA GLY A 169 -0.59 -6.36 -17.12
C GLY A 169 0.49 -6.76 -16.10
N ALA A 170 0.43 -6.29 -14.84
CA ALA A 170 1.35 -6.77 -13.83
C ALA A 170 1.20 -8.30 -13.64
N SER A 171 2.32 -9.01 -13.56
CA SER A 171 2.32 -10.46 -13.36
C SER A 171 1.88 -10.82 -11.94
N ARG A 172 2.24 -10.00 -10.96
CA ARG A 172 1.98 -10.22 -9.54
C ARG A 172 2.04 -8.92 -8.75
N VAL A 173 1.25 -8.86 -7.68
CA VAL A 173 1.25 -7.71 -6.76
C VAL A 173 1.41 -8.21 -5.32
N PHE A 174 2.30 -7.60 -4.56
CA PHE A 174 2.45 -7.74 -3.12
C PHE A 174 2.03 -6.45 -2.43
N ALA A 175 1.23 -6.55 -1.36
CA ALA A 175 0.75 -5.39 -0.63
C ALA A 175 1.62 -5.12 0.61
N VAL A 176 1.96 -3.85 0.83
CA VAL A 176 2.77 -3.43 1.99
C VAL A 176 2.12 -2.23 2.68
N SER A 177 2.14 -2.24 4.01
CA SER A 177 1.72 -1.08 4.80
C SER A 177 2.58 -0.90 6.05
N ALA A 178 2.66 0.34 6.55
CA ALA A 178 3.36 0.58 7.80
C ALA A 178 2.60 -0.04 8.98
N ALA A 179 1.27 0.00 8.98
CA ALA A 179 0.47 -0.65 10.01
C ALA A 179 -0.79 -1.33 9.44
N ARG A 180 -1.24 -2.39 10.11
CA ARG A 180 -2.53 -3.07 9.85
C ARG A 180 -3.45 -2.99 11.07
N ARG A 181 -4.76 -2.95 10.83
CA ARG A 181 -5.79 -3.00 11.87
C ARG A 181 -6.44 -4.37 11.92
#